data_7ecdf40c91e5184823080fc80c1aa871
#
_entry.id   7ecdf40c91e5184823080fc80c1aa871
#
_cell.length_a   1.000
_cell.length_b   1.000
_cell.length_c   1.000
_cell.angle_alpha   90.00
_cell.angle_beta   90.00
_cell.angle_gamma   90.00
#
_symmetry.space_group_name_H-M   'P 1'
#
loop_
_entity.id
_entity.type
_entity.pdbx_description
1 polymer ?
#
loop_
_entity_poly.entity_id
_entity_poly.type
_entity_poly.pdbx_seq_one_letter_code
_entity_poly.pdbx_strand_id
1 'polypeptide(L)'
;MKKTILLLAALMLTAVAGYAQESRQDVSISATGNFAPEVHGNAIQKNTTTTIGLLASYRYMLTPRSALEANYGYAQNTQKYRVYGRTQGGIHTLQHEFSLAYVYSRNYGNFNPFAEAGIGAMVFHPLRDSGTYQIDAKQNTNIGALFGGGLAYEISPSFDIRVEYRGFLVKTPDFKLPGDIFKTNKYEMVSSPALGIAYHF
;
A
#
# COMPACT_ATOMS: atom_id res chain seq x y z
N MET A 1 -17.29 -22.77 -9.68
CA MET A 1 -16.47 -21.85 -10.47
C MET A 1 -17.25 -21.06 -11.53
N LYS A 2 -18.01 -21.67 -12.48
CA LYS A 2 -18.77 -20.91 -13.50
C LYS A 2 -19.83 -19.96 -12.92
N LYS A 3 -20.52 -20.35 -11.86
CA LYS A 3 -21.55 -19.50 -11.20
C LYS A 3 -20.96 -18.29 -10.47
N THR A 4 -19.76 -18.42 -9.89
CA THR A 4 -19.04 -17.30 -9.23
C THR A 4 -18.54 -16.27 -10.24
N ILE A 5 -18.07 -16.72 -11.40
CA ILE A 5 -17.62 -15.84 -12.50
C ILE A 5 -18.81 -15.07 -13.08
N LEU A 6 -19.98 -15.73 -13.24
CA LEU A 6 -21.20 -15.09 -13.72
C LEU A 6 -21.76 -14.07 -12.71
N LEU A 7 -21.63 -14.32 -11.40
CA LEU A 7 -22.01 -13.37 -10.36
C LEU A 7 -21.09 -12.15 -10.32
N LEU A 8 -19.77 -12.35 -10.49
CA LEU A 8 -18.82 -11.25 -10.61
C LEU A 8 -19.05 -10.43 -11.87
N ALA A 9 -19.34 -11.06 -13.01
CA ALA A 9 -19.65 -10.39 -14.27
C ALA A 9 -20.97 -9.62 -14.18
N ALA A 10 -21.99 -10.17 -13.52
CA ALA A 10 -23.26 -9.48 -13.28
C ALA A 10 -23.09 -8.28 -12.33
N LEU A 11 -22.25 -8.39 -11.28
CA LEU A 11 -21.92 -7.28 -10.38
C LEU A 11 -21.17 -6.16 -11.13
N MET A 12 -20.28 -6.52 -12.05
CA MET A 12 -19.60 -5.54 -12.91
C MET A 12 -20.54 -4.85 -13.90
N LEU A 13 -21.53 -5.57 -14.43
CA LEU A 13 -22.50 -5.01 -15.38
C LEU A 13 -23.51 -4.06 -14.71
N THR A 14 -23.88 -4.28 -13.45
CA THR A 14 -24.77 -3.36 -12.70
C THR A 14 -24.07 -2.05 -12.32
N ALA A 15 -22.74 -2.04 -12.21
CA ALA A 15 -21.97 -0.82 -11.99
C ALA A 15 -21.95 0.13 -13.20
N VAL A 16 -22.23 -0.36 -14.41
CA VAL A 16 -22.24 0.41 -15.67
C VAL A 16 -23.56 1.15 -15.92
N ALA A 17 -24.64 0.88 -15.18
CA ALA A 17 -25.98 1.42 -15.43
C ALA A 17 -26.28 2.77 -14.78
N GLY A 18 -25.31 3.42 -14.14
CA GLY A 18 -25.48 4.69 -13.42
C GLY A 18 -25.16 5.98 -14.20
N TYR A 19 -25.31 5.99 -15.51
CA TYR A 19 -24.96 7.12 -16.37
C TYR A 19 -25.97 8.29 -16.32
N ALA A 20 -25.98 9.06 -15.23
CA ALA A 20 -26.61 10.40 -15.22
C ALA A 20 -26.28 11.22 -13.96
N GLN A 21 -25.36 10.79 -13.10
CA GLN A 21 -24.91 11.59 -11.96
C GLN A 21 -23.42 11.91 -12.15
N GLU A 22 -23.04 13.16 -11.82
CA GLU A 22 -21.62 13.52 -11.69
C GLU A 22 -20.90 12.37 -10.99
N SER A 23 -19.91 11.76 -11.64
CA SER A 23 -19.22 10.59 -11.12
C SER A 23 -18.56 10.95 -9.78
N ARG A 24 -19.16 10.44 -8.70
CA ARG A 24 -18.69 10.69 -7.33
C ARG A 24 -17.77 9.62 -6.80
N GLN A 25 -17.47 8.65 -7.62
CA GLN A 25 -16.72 7.47 -7.21
C GLN A 25 -15.68 7.13 -8.25
N ASP A 26 -14.51 6.75 -7.82
CA ASP A 26 -13.50 6.15 -8.68
C ASP A 26 -12.89 4.90 -8.05
N VAL A 27 -12.47 3.97 -8.90
CA VAL A 27 -11.63 2.84 -8.53
C VAL A 27 -10.33 2.95 -9.30
N SER A 28 -9.23 2.63 -8.66
CA SER A 28 -7.93 2.60 -9.33
C SER A 28 -7.15 1.35 -9.02
N ILE A 29 -6.29 0.99 -9.97
CA ILE A 29 -5.27 -0.04 -9.78
C ILE A 29 -3.94 0.51 -10.24
N SER A 30 -2.91 0.35 -9.40
CA SER A 30 -1.57 0.89 -9.63
C SER A 30 -0.51 -0.18 -9.39
N ALA A 31 0.55 -0.16 -10.18
CA ALA A 31 1.80 -0.81 -9.84
C ALA A 31 2.59 0.11 -8.90
N THR A 32 3.14 -0.44 -7.82
CA THR A 32 3.89 0.33 -6.83
C THR A 32 5.32 -0.18 -6.70
N GLY A 33 6.28 0.72 -6.53
CA GLY A 33 7.56 0.39 -5.92
C GLY A 33 7.42 0.39 -4.40
N ASN A 34 8.13 -0.47 -3.70
CA ASN A 34 8.11 -0.52 -2.25
C ASN A 34 9.53 -0.40 -1.72
N PHE A 35 9.80 0.68 -1.01
CA PHE A 35 11.13 1.04 -0.51
C PHE A 35 11.02 1.34 0.99
N ALA A 36 11.83 0.67 1.80
CA ALA A 36 11.96 1.00 3.21
C ALA A 36 13.45 1.25 3.52
N PRO A 37 13.78 2.33 4.23
CA PRO A 37 15.16 2.63 4.62
C PRO A 37 15.69 1.57 5.59
N GLU A 38 17.00 1.48 5.68
CA GLU A 38 17.65 0.66 6.69
C GLU A 38 17.36 1.22 8.08
N VAL A 39 16.97 0.35 9.01
CA VAL A 39 16.69 0.71 10.40
C VAL A 39 17.73 0.10 11.31
N HIS A 40 18.43 0.96 12.06
CA HIS A 40 19.43 0.56 13.05
C HIS A 40 18.81 0.46 14.45
N GLY A 41 18.81 -0.72 15.04
CA GLY A 41 18.50 -0.96 16.47
C GLY A 41 19.75 -1.00 17.33
N ASN A 42 19.63 -1.42 18.60
CA ASN A 42 20.75 -1.44 19.55
C ASN A 42 21.93 -2.35 19.11
N ALA A 43 21.64 -3.50 18.52
CA ALA A 43 22.64 -4.44 18.01
C ALA A 43 22.26 -5.01 16.64
N ILE A 44 21.12 -4.56 16.08
CA ILE A 44 20.54 -5.11 14.86
C ILE A 44 20.38 -4.03 13.80
N GLN A 45 20.70 -4.41 12.59
CA GLN A 45 20.40 -3.65 11.37
C GLN A 45 19.36 -4.43 10.58
N LYS A 46 18.23 -3.78 10.28
CA LYS A 46 17.18 -4.33 9.43
C LYS A 46 17.23 -3.64 8.08
N ASN A 47 17.35 -4.42 7.03
CA ASN A 47 17.27 -3.94 5.65
C ASN A 47 16.15 -4.69 4.93
N THR A 48 15.31 -3.95 4.19
CA THR A 48 14.20 -4.49 3.42
C THR A 48 14.54 -4.43 1.94
N THR A 49 14.33 -5.51 1.21
CA THR A 49 14.55 -5.50 -0.24
C THR A 49 13.52 -4.61 -0.93
N THR A 50 13.99 -3.80 -1.88
CA THR A 50 13.11 -3.09 -2.81
C THR A 50 12.33 -4.10 -3.65
N THR A 51 11.04 -3.87 -3.80
CA THR A 51 10.15 -4.75 -4.57
C THR A 51 9.05 -3.99 -5.28
N ILE A 52 8.40 -4.66 -6.21
CA ILE A 52 7.21 -4.17 -6.89
C ILE A 52 5.98 -4.77 -6.20
N GLY A 53 4.95 -3.95 -6.03
CA GLY A 53 3.67 -4.33 -5.44
C GLY A 53 2.50 -3.86 -6.29
N LEU A 54 1.31 -4.07 -5.77
CA LEU A 54 0.05 -3.61 -6.33
C LEU A 54 -0.70 -2.77 -5.30
N LEU A 55 -1.40 -1.76 -5.76
CA LEU A 55 -2.28 -0.91 -4.98
C LEU A 55 -3.63 -0.85 -5.68
N ALA A 56 -4.69 -1.18 -4.95
CA ALA A 56 -6.07 -0.97 -5.36
C ALA A 56 -6.67 0.10 -4.45
N SER A 57 -7.34 1.10 -5.04
CA SER A 57 -7.95 2.19 -4.29
C SER A 57 -9.40 2.39 -4.73
N TYR A 58 -10.24 2.75 -3.77
CA TYR A 58 -11.60 3.20 -3.99
C TYR A 58 -11.76 4.59 -3.37
N ARG A 59 -12.14 5.55 -4.18
CA ARG A 59 -12.30 6.95 -3.77
C ARG A 59 -13.76 7.37 -3.89
N TYR A 60 -14.26 8.00 -2.83
CA TYR A 60 -15.58 8.60 -2.77
C TYR A 60 -15.46 10.11 -2.60
N MET A 61 -15.94 10.87 -3.59
CA MET A 61 -15.90 12.33 -3.61
C MET A 61 -16.93 12.91 -2.65
N LEU A 62 -16.47 13.59 -1.60
CA LEU A 62 -17.31 14.34 -0.66
C LEU A 62 -17.72 15.68 -1.25
N THR A 63 -16.79 16.33 -1.93
CA THR A 63 -16.95 17.60 -2.64
C THR A 63 -16.13 17.54 -3.93
N PRO A 64 -16.29 18.48 -4.86
CA PRO A 64 -15.44 18.52 -6.08
C PRO A 64 -13.93 18.58 -5.82
N ARG A 65 -13.51 18.85 -4.57
CA ARG A 65 -12.09 18.98 -4.19
C ARG A 65 -11.65 18.05 -3.08
N SER A 66 -12.57 17.30 -2.48
CA SER A 66 -12.30 16.49 -1.29
C SER A 66 -12.88 15.12 -1.44
N ALA A 67 -12.14 14.11 -1.08
CA ALA A 67 -12.59 12.72 -1.13
C ALA A 67 -12.10 11.92 0.09
N LEU A 68 -12.78 10.80 0.34
CA LEU A 68 -12.29 9.72 1.17
C LEU A 68 -11.82 8.60 0.26
N GLU A 69 -10.66 8.05 0.56
CA GLU A 69 -10.07 6.97 -0.21
C GLU A 69 -9.75 5.78 0.70
N ALA A 70 -10.24 4.61 0.32
CA ALA A 70 -9.88 3.34 0.93
C ALA A 70 -8.87 2.63 0.03
N ASN A 71 -7.78 2.17 0.62
CA ASN A 71 -6.67 1.57 -0.11
C ASN A 71 -6.37 0.16 0.39
N TYR A 72 -6.03 -0.71 -0.55
CA TYR A 72 -5.44 -2.01 -0.30
C TYR A 72 -4.15 -2.15 -1.10
N GLY A 73 -3.04 -2.27 -0.38
CA GLY A 73 -1.71 -2.52 -0.95
C GLY A 73 -1.26 -3.95 -0.73
N TYR A 74 -0.57 -4.51 -1.74
CA TYR A 74 0.04 -5.83 -1.67
C TYR A 74 1.47 -5.76 -2.20
N ALA A 75 2.43 -6.25 -1.41
CA ALA A 75 3.82 -6.42 -1.83
C ALA A 75 4.43 -7.65 -1.19
N GLN A 76 5.44 -8.22 -1.84
CA GLN A 76 6.25 -9.29 -1.27
C GLN A 76 7.70 -8.82 -1.18
N ASN A 77 8.28 -8.85 0.01
CA ASN A 77 9.66 -8.42 0.22
C ASN A 77 10.41 -9.40 1.15
N THR A 78 11.73 -9.22 1.22
CA THR A 78 12.58 -9.97 2.14
C THR A 78 13.17 -9.00 3.15
N GLN A 79 12.94 -9.25 4.42
CA GLN A 79 13.52 -8.50 5.51
C GLN A 79 14.79 -9.20 5.99
N LYS A 80 15.94 -8.55 5.78
CA LYS A 80 17.26 -9.07 6.15
C LYS A 80 17.69 -8.48 7.48
N TYR A 81 18.09 -9.34 8.40
CA TYR A 81 18.57 -8.97 9.73
C TYR A 81 20.07 -9.23 9.84
N ARG A 82 20.82 -8.21 10.28
CA ARG A 82 22.24 -8.29 10.62
C ARG A 82 22.43 -7.98 12.09
N VAL A 83 23.10 -8.84 12.80
CA VAL A 83 23.49 -8.64 14.21
C VAL A 83 25.01 -8.56 14.26
N TYR A 84 25.57 -7.50 14.88
CA TYR A 84 26.99 -7.21 14.92
C TYR A 84 27.69 -7.36 13.55
N GLY A 85 27.06 -6.85 12.49
CA GLY A 85 27.60 -6.89 11.13
C GLY A 85 27.51 -8.24 10.41
N ARG A 86 27.05 -9.31 11.10
CA ARG A 86 26.84 -10.63 10.49
C ARG A 86 25.38 -10.85 10.10
N THR A 87 25.14 -11.29 8.88
CA THR A 87 23.79 -11.65 8.42
C THR A 87 23.32 -12.88 9.19
N GLN A 88 22.22 -12.73 9.93
CA GLN A 88 21.60 -13.81 10.71
C GLN A 88 20.52 -14.55 9.92
N GLY A 89 20.01 -13.93 8.85
CA GLY A 89 18.99 -14.54 7.99
C GLY A 89 18.09 -13.51 7.33
N GLY A 90 17.20 -14.01 6.50
CA GLY A 90 16.15 -13.24 5.84
C GLY A 90 14.78 -13.84 6.11
N ILE A 91 13.77 -13.01 6.30
CA ILE A 91 12.38 -13.42 6.42
C ILE A 91 11.65 -12.94 5.17
N HIS A 92 11.22 -13.88 4.34
CA HIS A 92 10.31 -13.58 3.23
C HIS A 92 8.95 -13.20 3.81
N THR A 93 8.42 -12.08 3.41
CA THR A 93 7.23 -11.50 4.01
C THR A 93 6.26 -11.05 2.95
N LEU A 94 5.01 -11.47 3.06
CA LEU A 94 3.89 -10.83 2.41
C LEU A 94 3.49 -9.60 3.22
N GLN A 95 3.34 -8.49 2.56
CA GLN A 95 2.95 -7.22 3.15
C GLN A 95 1.60 -6.82 2.58
N HIS A 96 0.62 -6.65 3.46
CA HIS A 96 -0.70 -6.14 3.14
C HIS A 96 -0.88 -4.80 3.82
N GLU A 97 -1.26 -3.79 3.08
CA GLU A 97 -1.64 -2.48 3.59
C GLU A 97 -3.14 -2.31 3.46
N PHE A 98 -3.79 -1.85 4.53
CA PHE A 98 -5.16 -1.38 4.53
C PHE A 98 -5.16 0.03 5.08
N SER A 99 -5.59 1.00 4.30
CA SER A 99 -5.58 2.39 4.75
C SER A 99 -6.82 3.17 4.33
N LEU A 100 -7.13 4.20 5.11
CA LEU A 100 -8.14 5.20 4.83
C LEU A 100 -7.45 6.56 4.81
N ALA A 101 -7.65 7.32 3.74
CA ALA A 101 -7.07 8.63 3.56
C ALA A 101 -8.14 9.67 3.21
N TYR A 102 -7.90 10.88 3.67
CA TYR A 102 -8.55 12.07 3.14
C TYR A 102 -7.69 12.60 1.99
N VAL A 103 -8.32 12.82 0.85
CA VAL A 103 -7.68 13.32 -0.36
C VAL A 103 -8.21 14.71 -0.66
N TYR A 104 -7.29 15.64 -0.91
CA TYR A 104 -7.60 16.97 -1.40
C TYR A 104 -7.02 17.15 -2.80
N SER A 105 -7.86 17.51 -3.77
CA SER A 105 -7.45 17.68 -5.16
C SER A 105 -7.85 19.04 -5.71
N ARG A 106 -7.13 19.48 -6.75
CA ARG A 106 -7.50 20.64 -7.54
C ARG A 106 -7.53 20.27 -9.02
N ASN A 107 -8.51 20.81 -9.72
CA ASN A 107 -8.68 20.60 -11.15
C ASN A 107 -8.07 21.77 -11.93
N TYR A 108 -7.16 21.46 -12.86
CA TYR A 108 -6.56 22.38 -13.82
C TYR A 108 -6.74 21.84 -15.25
N GLY A 109 -8.00 21.73 -15.69
CA GLY A 109 -8.34 21.05 -16.93
C GLY A 109 -8.09 19.54 -16.80
N ASN A 110 -7.23 19.01 -17.68
CA ASN A 110 -6.92 17.58 -17.64
C ASN A 110 -5.92 17.17 -16.51
N PHE A 111 -5.33 18.14 -15.81
CA PHE A 111 -4.36 17.87 -14.74
C PHE A 111 -5.01 18.08 -13.37
N ASN A 112 -5.03 17.05 -12.57
CA ASN A 112 -5.64 17.04 -11.26
C ASN A 112 -4.61 16.67 -10.19
N PRO A 113 -3.78 17.62 -9.71
CA PRO A 113 -2.89 17.37 -8.60
C PRO A 113 -3.69 17.11 -7.32
N PHE A 114 -3.20 16.19 -6.51
CA PHE A 114 -3.82 15.83 -5.23
C PHE A 114 -2.78 15.58 -4.15
N ALA A 115 -3.22 15.75 -2.92
CA ALA A 115 -2.48 15.37 -1.72
C ALA A 115 -3.39 14.52 -0.83
N GLU A 116 -2.81 13.57 -0.13
CA GLU A 116 -3.53 12.66 0.76
C GLU A 116 -2.88 12.58 2.13
N ALA A 117 -3.70 12.36 3.14
CA ALA A 117 -3.26 12.05 4.48
C ALA A 117 -4.27 11.12 5.16
N GLY A 118 -3.77 10.14 5.92
CA GLY A 118 -4.65 9.14 6.50
C GLY A 118 -3.97 8.26 7.53
N ILE A 119 -4.65 7.19 7.87
CA ILE A 119 -4.18 6.15 8.79
C ILE A 119 -4.44 4.78 8.17
N GLY A 120 -3.67 3.80 8.60
CA GLY A 120 -3.88 2.43 8.14
C GLY A 120 -3.16 1.41 8.99
N ALA A 121 -3.33 0.16 8.59
CA ALA A 121 -2.67 -0.98 9.18
C ALA A 121 -1.82 -1.69 8.13
N MET A 122 -0.59 -2.03 8.50
CA MET A 122 0.30 -2.83 7.69
C MET A 122 0.48 -4.19 8.35
N VAL A 123 0.10 -5.24 7.62
CA VAL A 123 0.15 -6.62 8.07
C VAL A 123 1.34 -7.30 7.41
N PHE A 124 2.29 -7.76 8.20
CA PHE A 124 3.46 -8.50 7.75
C PHE A 124 3.25 -9.98 8.04
N HIS A 125 3.11 -10.77 6.99
CA HIS A 125 2.90 -12.21 7.07
C HIS A 125 4.16 -12.97 6.62
N PRO A 126 4.93 -13.58 7.53
CA PRO A 126 6.13 -14.35 7.19
C PRO A 126 5.77 -15.58 6.36
N LEU A 127 6.50 -15.79 5.26
CA LEU A 127 6.41 -17.00 4.45
C LEU A 127 7.41 -18.03 4.98
N ARG A 128 6.96 -19.26 5.16
CA ARG A 128 7.81 -20.41 5.47
C ARG A 128 8.23 -21.09 4.16
N ASP A 129 9.27 -20.59 3.55
CA ASP A 129 9.87 -21.17 2.36
C ASP A 129 11.37 -21.46 2.58
N SER A 130 12.01 -22.08 1.60
CA SER A 130 13.43 -22.46 1.66
C SER A 130 14.40 -21.26 1.75
N GLY A 131 13.94 -20.05 1.53
CA GLY A 131 14.70 -18.81 1.67
C GLY A 131 14.55 -18.14 3.03
N THR A 132 13.61 -18.62 3.86
CA THR A 132 13.41 -18.17 5.23
C THR A 132 14.17 -19.10 6.17
N TYR A 133 15.21 -18.59 6.82
CA TYR A 133 15.84 -19.34 7.91
C TYR A 133 14.78 -19.68 8.97
N GLN A 134 14.90 -20.84 9.64
CA GLN A 134 13.95 -21.38 10.64
C GLN A 134 13.86 -20.48 11.89
N ILE A 135 13.43 -19.24 11.69
CA ILE A 135 13.08 -18.33 12.76
C ILE A 135 11.57 -18.51 12.95
N ASP A 136 11.11 -18.77 14.17
CA ASP A 136 9.68 -18.87 14.50
C ASP A 136 9.02 -17.48 14.44
N ALA A 137 9.02 -16.90 13.23
CA ALA A 137 8.48 -15.58 12.96
C ALA A 137 6.95 -15.65 12.89
N LYS A 138 6.28 -14.80 13.67
CA LYS A 138 4.82 -14.70 13.71
C LYS A 138 4.36 -13.44 12.95
N GLN A 139 3.13 -13.51 12.45
CA GLN A 139 2.47 -12.37 11.84
C GLN A 139 2.52 -11.15 12.77
N ASN A 140 2.84 -10.00 12.20
CA ASN A 140 2.86 -8.72 12.89
C ASN A 140 1.94 -7.73 12.16
N THR A 141 1.13 -6.99 12.92
CA THR A 141 0.25 -5.95 12.40
C THR A 141 0.54 -4.66 13.13
N ASN A 142 0.90 -3.64 12.38
CA ASN A 142 1.24 -2.33 12.94
C ASN A 142 0.36 -1.24 12.31
N ILE A 143 -0.16 -0.37 13.15
CA ILE A 143 -0.90 0.83 12.72
C ILE A 143 0.11 1.92 12.41
N GLY A 144 -0.17 2.71 11.36
CA GLY A 144 0.69 3.78 10.91
C GLY A 144 -0.08 4.94 10.30
N ALA A 145 0.65 6.01 10.00
CA ALA A 145 0.15 7.19 9.32
C ALA A 145 0.53 7.12 7.83
N LEU A 146 -0.43 7.44 6.97
CA LEU A 146 -0.25 7.57 5.53
C LEU A 146 -0.23 9.05 5.17
N PHE A 147 0.66 9.44 4.27
CA PHE A 147 0.66 10.73 3.60
C PHE A 147 1.22 10.57 2.20
N GLY A 148 0.77 11.39 1.29
CA GLY A 148 1.21 11.30 -0.09
C GLY A 148 0.68 12.42 -0.95
N GLY A 149 0.94 12.29 -2.23
CA GLY A 149 0.42 13.18 -3.23
C GLY A 149 0.79 12.73 -4.62
N GLY A 150 0.08 13.25 -5.59
CA GLY A 150 0.25 12.81 -6.96
C GLY A 150 -0.43 13.72 -7.95
N LEU A 151 -0.49 13.22 -9.15
CA LEU A 151 -1.11 13.85 -10.30
C LEU A 151 -1.99 12.82 -11.01
N ALA A 152 -3.25 13.14 -11.21
CA ALA A 152 -4.12 12.42 -12.12
C ALA A 152 -4.23 13.20 -13.43
N TYR A 153 -4.07 12.51 -14.55
CA TYR A 153 -4.21 13.07 -15.89
C TYR A 153 -5.41 12.43 -16.58
N GLU A 154 -6.41 13.24 -16.86
CA GLU A 154 -7.65 12.82 -17.51
C GLU A 154 -7.38 12.50 -18.99
N ILE A 155 -7.52 11.22 -19.35
CA ILE A 155 -7.42 10.74 -20.74
C ILE A 155 -8.80 10.81 -21.39
N SER A 156 -9.84 10.53 -20.61
CA SER A 156 -11.24 10.56 -21.02
C SER A 156 -12.12 10.87 -19.81
N PRO A 157 -13.40 11.23 -20.01
CA PRO A 157 -14.32 11.51 -18.90
C PRO A 157 -14.45 10.38 -17.86
N SER A 158 -14.06 9.15 -18.23
CA SER A 158 -14.16 7.99 -17.37
C SER A 158 -12.80 7.43 -16.93
N PHE A 159 -11.67 7.89 -17.47
CA PHE A 159 -10.36 7.30 -17.21
C PHE A 159 -9.27 8.34 -16.99
N ASP A 160 -8.52 8.14 -15.90
CA ASP A 160 -7.30 8.89 -15.59
C ASP A 160 -6.09 7.97 -15.56
N ILE A 161 -4.93 8.50 -15.97
CA ILE A 161 -3.63 7.98 -15.54
C ILE A 161 -3.26 8.67 -14.23
N ARG A 162 -2.86 7.90 -13.22
CA ARG A 162 -2.49 8.41 -11.90
C ARG A 162 -1.04 8.09 -11.60
N VAL A 163 -0.27 9.12 -11.26
CA VAL A 163 1.10 8.99 -10.74
C VAL A 163 1.10 9.54 -9.34
N GLU A 164 1.56 8.77 -8.37
CA GLU A 164 1.56 9.18 -6.97
C GLU A 164 2.81 8.73 -6.23
N TYR A 165 3.13 9.44 -5.17
CA TYR A 165 4.14 9.05 -4.21
C TYR A 165 3.51 9.00 -2.83
N ARG A 166 3.60 7.85 -2.17
CA ARG A 166 3.02 7.59 -0.86
C ARG A 166 4.11 7.28 0.15
N GLY A 167 3.96 7.82 1.34
CA GLY A 167 4.77 7.50 2.50
C GLY A 167 3.90 6.90 3.60
N PHE A 168 4.27 5.74 4.11
CA PHE A 168 3.59 5.08 5.22
C PHE A 168 4.53 4.98 6.41
N LEU A 169 4.28 5.78 7.45
CA LEU A 169 5.05 5.78 8.68
C LEU A 169 4.51 4.73 9.65
N VAL A 170 5.25 3.66 9.85
CA VAL A 170 4.82 2.50 10.62
C VAL A 170 5.91 2.02 11.56
N LYS A 171 5.54 1.40 12.68
CA LYS A 171 6.50 0.76 13.56
C LYS A 171 7.14 -0.44 12.86
N THR A 172 8.45 -0.57 12.96
CA THR A 172 9.20 -1.70 12.40
C THR A 172 8.68 -3.02 12.97
N PRO A 173 8.35 -4.03 12.16
CA PRO A 173 7.88 -5.33 12.63
C PRO A 173 8.98 -6.05 13.41
N ASP A 174 8.62 -6.62 14.54
CA ASP A 174 9.50 -7.44 15.40
C ASP A 174 9.24 -8.94 15.25
N PHE A 175 8.19 -9.33 14.51
CA PHE A 175 7.75 -10.71 14.26
C PHE A 175 7.62 -11.56 15.53
N LYS A 176 7.54 -10.93 16.71
CA LYS A 176 7.51 -11.60 18.03
C LYS A 176 8.68 -12.55 18.24
N LEU A 177 9.84 -12.22 17.68
CA LEU A 177 11.06 -13.02 17.85
C LEU A 177 11.49 -13.01 19.32
N PRO A 178 11.96 -14.16 19.85
CA PRO A 178 12.42 -14.24 21.21
C PRO A 178 13.72 -13.43 21.40
N GLY A 179 13.71 -12.55 22.39
CA GLY A 179 14.85 -11.70 22.76
C GLY A 179 14.73 -10.26 22.30
N ASP A 180 15.10 -9.34 23.19
CA ASP A 180 15.06 -7.89 22.93
C ASP A 180 16.10 -7.43 21.87
N ILE A 181 17.04 -8.29 21.52
CA ILE A 181 18.06 -8.04 20.51
C ILE A 181 17.41 -7.81 19.12
N PHE A 182 16.27 -8.46 18.83
CA PHE A 182 15.57 -8.35 17.55
C PHE A 182 14.56 -7.19 17.50
N LYS A 183 14.33 -6.51 18.62
CA LYS A 183 13.40 -5.38 18.68
C LYS A 183 14.12 -4.08 18.37
N THR A 184 13.75 -3.45 17.27
CA THR A 184 14.29 -2.11 16.95
C THR A 184 13.58 -1.00 17.70
N ASN A 185 12.29 -1.18 18.06
CA ASN A 185 11.39 -0.19 18.66
C ASN A 185 11.36 1.17 17.95
N LYS A 186 11.66 1.18 16.65
CA LYS A 186 11.70 2.38 15.82
C LYS A 186 10.56 2.39 14.82
N TYR A 187 10.27 3.58 14.31
CA TYR A 187 9.40 3.77 13.16
C TYR A 187 10.23 3.76 11.88
N GLU A 188 9.67 3.23 10.82
CA GLU A 188 10.21 3.27 9.47
C GLU A 188 9.20 3.92 8.53
N MET A 189 9.71 4.59 7.51
CA MET A 189 8.89 5.15 6.45
C MET A 189 8.98 4.23 5.23
N VAL A 190 7.89 3.56 4.91
CA VAL A 190 7.76 2.81 3.67
C VAL A 190 7.34 3.78 2.58
N SER A 191 8.18 3.94 1.57
CA SER A 191 7.94 4.82 0.41
C SER A 191 7.44 4.00 -0.75
N SER A 192 6.35 4.44 -1.37
CA SER A 192 5.67 3.71 -2.44
C SER A 192 5.30 4.65 -3.59
N PRO A 193 6.24 4.93 -4.52
CA PRO A 193 5.86 5.52 -5.80
C PRO A 193 4.94 4.56 -6.55
N ALA A 194 3.89 5.08 -7.16
CA ALA A 194 2.90 4.29 -7.88
C ALA A 194 2.52 4.92 -9.21
N LEU A 195 2.20 4.06 -10.16
CA LEU A 195 1.65 4.41 -11.46
C LEU A 195 0.45 3.49 -11.75
N GLY A 196 -0.67 4.08 -12.09
CA GLY A 196 -1.90 3.32 -12.32
C GLY A 196 -2.93 4.02 -13.18
N ILE A 197 -4.08 3.38 -13.25
CA ILE A 197 -5.26 3.85 -13.99
C ILE A 197 -6.42 3.92 -12.99
N ALA A 198 -7.19 5.00 -13.06
CA ALA A 198 -8.44 5.19 -12.33
C ALA A 198 -9.62 5.20 -13.29
N TYR A 199 -10.73 4.62 -12.88
CA TYR A 199 -12.01 4.62 -13.59
C TYR A 199 -13.06 5.33 -12.74
N HIS A 200 -13.72 6.32 -13.34
CA HIS A 200 -14.78 7.13 -12.73
C HIS A 200 -16.17 6.61 -13.11
N PHE A 201 -17.07 6.53 -12.12
CA PHE A 201 -18.46 6.08 -12.33
C PHE A 201 -19.46 6.72 -11.37
#